data_8c2cde39b493f3c180efd54bd5b9ff54
#
_entry.id   8c2cde39b493f3c180efd54bd5b9ff54
#
_cell.length_a   1.000
_cell.length_b   1.000
_cell.length_c   1.000
_cell.angle_alpha   90.00
_cell.angle_beta   90.00
_cell.angle_gamma   90.00
#
_symmetry.space_group_name_H-M   'P 1'
#
loop_
_entity.id
_entity.type
_entity.pdbx_description
1 polymer ?
#
loop_
_entity_poly.entity_id
_entity_poly.type
_entity_poly.pdbx_seq_one_letter_code
_entity_poly.pdbx_strand_id
1 'polypeptide(L)'
;MPNRHRTPEELAFNTTVGNNIKYIRKLNKYTQSRVGKAIGTTFQQVQKYEKGANGVSALKLKQLAEFFKLRTDVIIDPNFITIHKGLREEKIQLVEIDTEASCQ
;
A
#
# COMPACT_ATOMS: atom_id res chain seq x y z
N MET A 1 -16.73 -4.24 21.94
CA MET A 1 -16.90 -5.69 22.05
C MET A 1 -15.62 -6.39 21.64
N PRO A 2 -14.89 -6.93 22.59
CA PRO A 2 -13.60 -7.52 22.26
C PRO A 2 -13.69 -8.75 21.36
N ASN A 3 -14.83 -9.43 21.35
CA ASN A 3 -15.00 -10.65 20.58
C ASN A 3 -15.88 -10.49 19.36
N ARG A 4 -15.93 -9.27 18.84
CA ARG A 4 -16.68 -9.04 17.62
C ARG A 4 -16.03 -9.82 16.47
N HIS A 5 -16.83 -10.68 15.84
CA HIS A 5 -16.36 -11.40 14.65
C HIS A 5 -16.43 -10.48 13.46
N ARG A 6 -15.35 -10.43 12.70
CA ARG A 6 -15.34 -9.67 11.46
C ARG A 6 -16.04 -10.46 10.37
N THR A 7 -16.78 -9.75 9.53
CA THR A 7 -17.43 -10.36 8.40
C THR A 7 -16.41 -10.76 7.34
N PRO A 8 -16.73 -11.69 6.44
CA PRO A 8 -15.84 -12.00 5.33
C PRO A 8 -15.48 -10.77 4.50
N GLU A 9 -16.42 -9.84 4.34
CA GLU A 9 -16.18 -8.60 3.62
C GLU A 9 -15.13 -7.73 4.33
N GLU A 10 -15.24 -7.60 5.64
CA GLU A 10 -14.26 -6.84 6.44
C GLU A 10 -12.87 -7.46 6.34
N LEU A 11 -12.80 -8.79 6.44
CA LEU A 11 -11.52 -9.49 6.34
C LEU A 11 -10.89 -9.31 4.95
N ALA A 12 -11.69 -9.43 3.91
CA ALA A 12 -11.21 -9.24 2.54
C ALA A 12 -10.71 -7.81 2.34
N PHE A 13 -11.45 -6.84 2.86
CA PHE A 13 -11.07 -5.44 2.76
C PHE A 13 -9.76 -5.16 3.50
N ASN A 14 -9.64 -5.67 4.72
CA ASN A 14 -8.41 -5.50 5.51
C ASN A 14 -7.20 -6.12 4.82
N THR A 15 -7.39 -7.28 4.20
CA THR A 15 -6.34 -7.94 3.43
C THR A 15 -5.91 -7.10 2.23
N THR A 16 -6.89 -6.57 1.50
CA THR A 16 -6.62 -5.68 0.35
C THR A 16 -5.80 -4.46 0.78
N VAL A 17 -6.27 -3.76 1.80
CA VAL A 17 -5.60 -2.57 2.31
C VAL A 17 -4.20 -2.91 2.79
N GLY A 18 -4.08 -3.98 3.55
CA GLY A 18 -2.78 -4.42 4.07
C GLY A 18 -1.78 -4.75 2.98
N ASN A 19 -2.22 -5.47 1.95
CA ASN A 19 -1.37 -5.80 0.81
C ASN A 19 -0.93 -4.55 0.07
N ASN A 20 -1.82 -3.60 -0.11
CA ASN A 20 -1.49 -2.34 -0.77
C ASN A 20 -0.48 -1.53 0.04
N ILE A 21 -0.67 -1.43 1.35
CA ILE A 21 0.27 -0.74 2.22
C ILE A 21 1.66 -1.36 2.10
N LYS A 22 1.74 -2.68 2.19
CA LYS A 22 3.01 -3.39 2.10
C LYS A 22 3.69 -3.16 0.76
N TYR A 23 2.93 -3.24 -0.31
CA TYR A 23 3.45 -3.03 -1.67
C TYR A 23 4.00 -1.61 -1.82
N ILE A 24 3.23 -0.60 -1.42
CA ILE A 24 3.64 0.80 -1.53
C ILE A 24 4.87 1.06 -0.65
N ARG A 25 4.86 0.52 0.57
CA ARG A 25 5.98 0.67 1.48
C ARG A 25 7.27 0.14 0.85
N LYS A 26 7.20 -1.06 0.28
CA LYS A 26 8.38 -1.70 -0.33
C LYS A 26 8.85 -0.95 -1.57
N LEU A 27 7.93 -0.43 -2.37
CA LEU A 27 8.28 0.40 -3.52
C LEU A 27 9.12 1.60 -3.10
N ASN A 28 8.80 2.19 -1.96
CA ASN A 28 9.52 3.35 -1.45
C ASN A 28 10.71 2.97 -0.59
N LYS A 29 10.95 1.67 -0.41
CA LYS A 29 12.06 1.15 0.39
C LYS A 29 12.01 1.61 1.84
N TYR A 30 10.80 1.79 2.37
CA TYR A 30 10.59 2.13 3.77
C TYR A 30 10.51 0.85 4.61
N THR A 31 11.02 0.94 5.85
CA THR A 31 10.80 -0.11 6.84
C THR A 31 9.42 0.05 7.47
N GLN A 32 8.95 -1.00 8.11
CA GLN A 32 7.70 -0.92 8.87
C GLN A 32 7.83 0.11 10.01
N SER A 33 9.00 0.20 10.62
CA SER A 33 9.27 1.21 11.66
C SER A 33 9.13 2.63 11.11
N ARG A 34 9.66 2.87 9.93
CA ARG A 34 9.58 4.20 9.30
C ARG A 34 8.14 4.60 9.04
N VAL A 35 7.35 3.66 8.52
CA VAL A 35 5.93 3.91 8.27
C VAL A 35 5.19 4.13 9.59
N GLY A 36 5.45 3.29 10.58
CA GLY A 36 4.83 3.44 11.90
C GLY A 36 5.09 4.81 12.50
N LYS A 37 6.33 5.25 12.43
CA LYS A 37 6.71 6.56 12.94
C LYS A 37 5.94 7.68 12.24
N ALA A 38 5.77 7.56 10.94
CA ALA A 38 5.10 8.58 10.13
C ALA A 38 3.62 8.74 10.51
N ILE A 39 2.97 7.65 10.92
CA ILE A 39 1.55 7.69 11.27
C ILE A 39 1.30 7.57 12.77
N GLY A 40 2.36 7.70 13.57
CA GLY A 40 2.21 7.73 15.03
C GLY A 40 1.85 6.38 15.64
N THR A 41 2.40 5.29 15.12
CA THR A 41 2.15 3.96 15.67
C THR A 41 3.44 3.13 15.66
N THR A 42 3.35 1.89 16.12
CA THR A 42 4.50 1.00 16.22
C THR A 42 4.68 0.18 14.95
N PHE A 43 5.89 -0.39 14.76
CA PHE A 43 6.11 -1.27 13.62
C PHE A 43 5.28 -2.55 13.74
N GLN A 44 4.99 -3.01 14.97
CA GLN A 44 4.14 -4.16 15.19
C GLN A 44 2.72 -3.90 14.67
N GLN A 45 2.23 -2.69 14.89
CA GLN A 45 0.90 -2.33 14.39
C GLN A 45 0.89 -2.25 12.86
N VAL A 46 1.94 -1.70 12.26
CA VAL A 46 2.06 -1.69 10.79
C VAL A 46 2.09 -3.12 10.26
N GLN A 47 2.81 -4.00 10.93
CA GLN A 47 2.85 -5.41 10.55
C GLN A 47 1.46 -6.04 10.57
N LYS A 48 0.67 -5.72 11.59
CA LYS A 48 -0.72 -6.21 11.69
C LYS A 48 -1.59 -5.66 10.56
N TYR A 49 -1.41 -4.39 10.20
CA TYR A 49 -2.12 -3.82 9.05
C TYR A 49 -1.76 -4.57 7.77
N GLU A 50 -0.48 -4.81 7.55
CA GLU A 50 -0.01 -5.45 6.32
C GLU A 50 -0.49 -6.90 6.19
N LYS A 51 -0.72 -7.56 7.31
CA LYS A 51 -1.25 -8.93 7.32
C LYS A 51 -2.78 -8.98 7.23
N GLY A 52 -3.43 -7.83 7.31
CA GLY A 52 -4.89 -7.78 7.36
C GLY A 52 -5.46 -8.23 8.70
N ALA A 53 -4.61 -8.38 9.71
CA ALA A 53 -5.05 -8.80 11.05
C ALA A 53 -5.87 -7.72 11.75
N ASN A 54 -5.56 -6.46 11.50
CA ASN A 54 -6.29 -5.32 12.05
C ASN A 54 -6.71 -4.40 10.90
N GLY A 55 -7.90 -3.80 11.05
CA GLY A 55 -8.34 -2.78 10.12
C GLY A 55 -7.61 -1.47 10.37
N VAL A 56 -7.49 -0.67 9.33
CA VAL A 56 -6.87 0.65 9.40
C VAL A 56 -7.98 1.68 9.58
N SER A 57 -7.89 2.49 10.63
CA SER A 57 -8.89 3.53 10.86
C SER A 57 -8.83 4.58 9.75
N ALA A 58 -9.91 5.33 9.61
CA ALA A 58 -9.97 6.39 8.60
C ALA A 58 -8.83 7.40 8.79
N LEU A 59 -8.53 7.75 10.03
CA LEU A 59 -7.45 8.70 10.32
C LEU A 59 -6.09 8.12 9.90
N LYS A 60 -5.82 6.88 10.26
CA LYS A 60 -4.55 6.23 9.90
C LYS A 60 -4.42 6.09 8.39
N LEU A 61 -5.53 5.77 7.72
CA LEU A 61 -5.56 5.67 6.27
C LEU A 61 -5.22 7.02 5.62
N LYS A 62 -5.79 8.09 6.14
CA LYS A 62 -5.48 9.45 5.67
C LYS A 62 -4.00 9.76 5.87
N GLN A 63 -3.45 9.43 7.04
CA GLN A 63 -2.06 9.69 7.35
C GLN A 63 -1.12 8.89 6.45
N LEU A 64 -1.47 7.64 6.15
CA LEU A 64 -0.72 6.82 5.21
C LEU A 64 -0.73 7.41 3.81
N ALA A 65 -1.89 7.85 3.36
CA ALA A 65 -2.03 8.46 2.04
C ALA A 65 -1.15 9.71 1.94
N GLU A 66 -1.18 10.55 2.96
CA GLU A 66 -0.35 11.76 3.00
C GLU A 66 1.14 11.42 2.98
N PHE A 67 1.53 10.42 3.77
CA PHE A 67 2.93 10.01 3.85
C PHE A 67 3.43 9.42 2.54
N PHE A 68 2.61 8.58 1.91
CA PHE A 68 2.97 7.97 0.62
C PHE A 68 2.73 8.91 -0.56
N LYS A 69 2.11 10.06 -0.33
CA LYS A 69 1.76 11.05 -1.36
C LYS A 69 0.84 10.44 -2.42
N LEU A 70 -0.14 9.70 -1.94
CA LEU A 70 -1.14 9.04 -2.79
C LEU A 70 -2.54 9.42 -2.33
N ARG A 71 -3.52 9.18 -3.18
CA ARG A 71 -4.91 9.36 -2.80
C ARG A 71 -5.35 8.16 -1.95
N THR A 72 -6.25 8.42 -1.02
CA THR A 72 -6.77 7.38 -0.14
C THR A 72 -7.41 6.23 -0.94
N ASP A 73 -8.11 6.56 -2.02
CA ASP A 73 -8.80 5.56 -2.83
C ASP A 73 -7.83 4.58 -3.52
N VAL A 74 -6.58 4.97 -3.71
CA VAL A 74 -5.54 4.08 -4.24
C VAL A 74 -5.22 2.98 -3.23
N ILE A 75 -5.10 3.36 -1.96
CA ILE A 75 -4.70 2.41 -0.90
C ILE A 75 -5.78 1.35 -0.67
N ILE A 76 -7.04 1.67 -0.92
CA ILE A 76 -8.14 0.74 -0.70
C ILE A 76 -8.57 0.00 -1.98
N ASP A 77 -7.95 0.27 -3.11
CA ASP A 77 -8.33 -0.31 -4.38
C ASP A 77 -7.82 -1.75 -4.50
N PRO A 78 -8.71 -2.73 -4.65
CA PRO A 78 -8.29 -4.12 -4.78
C PRO A 78 -7.50 -4.41 -6.05
N ASN A 79 -7.55 -3.55 -7.03
CA ASN A 79 -6.87 -3.74 -8.31
C ASN A 79 -5.57 -2.94 -8.42
N PHE A 80 -5.24 -2.17 -7.40
CA PHE A 80 -4.09 -1.26 -7.45
C PHE A 80 -2.79 -1.96 -7.79
N ILE A 81 -2.47 -3.04 -7.10
CA ILE A 81 -1.19 -3.73 -7.29
C ILE A 81 -1.06 -4.26 -8.71
N THR A 82 -2.12 -4.92 -9.20
CA THR A 82 -2.12 -5.48 -10.54
C THR A 82 -1.95 -4.41 -11.61
N ILE A 83 -2.70 -3.33 -11.47
CA ILE A 83 -2.63 -2.20 -12.42
C ILE A 83 -1.26 -1.56 -12.38
N HIS A 84 -0.75 -1.30 -11.18
CA HIS A 84 0.55 -0.64 -11.02
C HIS A 84 1.69 -1.48 -11.59
N LYS A 85 1.66 -2.79 -11.36
CA LYS A 85 2.67 -3.69 -11.93
C LYS A 85 2.64 -3.68 -13.45
N GLY A 86 1.44 -3.70 -14.02
CA GLY A 86 1.29 -3.62 -15.47
C GLY A 86 1.86 -2.33 -16.03
N LEU A 87 1.55 -1.21 -15.41
CA LEU A 87 2.05 0.08 -15.83
C LEU A 87 3.57 0.17 -15.69
N ARG A 88 4.13 -0.40 -14.65
CA ARG A 88 5.58 -0.42 -14.47
C ARG A 88 6.27 -1.21 -15.58
N GLU A 89 5.72 -2.35 -15.95
CA GLU A 89 6.25 -3.17 -17.03
C GLU A 89 6.21 -2.43 -18.35
N GLU A 90 5.09 -1.79 -18.66
CA GLU A 90 4.97 -0.98 -19.86
C GLU A 90 5.96 0.18 -19.85
N LYS A 91 6.09 0.84 -18.72
CA LYS A 91 6.99 1.98 -18.58
C LYS A 91 8.44 1.55 -18.76
N ILE A 92 8.81 0.39 -18.24
CA ILE A 92 10.17 -0.15 -18.42
C ILE A 92 10.43 -0.40 -19.90
N GLN A 93 9.49 -1.00 -20.61
CA GLN A 93 9.61 -1.24 -22.03
C GLN A 93 9.75 0.06 -22.80
N LEU A 94 8.95 1.06 -22.47
CA LEU A 94 9.02 2.36 -23.11
C LEU A 94 10.37 3.03 -22.86
N VAL A 95 10.89 2.92 -21.65
CA VAL A 95 12.19 3.48 -21.32
C VAL A 95 13.29 2.81 -22.14
N GLU A 96 13.23 1.51 -22.32
CA GLU A 96 14.21 0.79 -23.13
C GLU A 96 14.15 1.26 -24.59
N ILE A 97 12.96 1.39 -25.14
CA ILE A 97 12.76 1.87 -26.49
C ILE A 97 13.28 3.29 -26.64
N ASP A 98 12.95 4.14 -25.66
CA ASP A 98 13.41 5.54 -25.69
C ASP A 98 14.92 5.62 -25.60
N THR A 99 15.53 4.76 -24.81
CA THR A 99 16.99 4.72 -24.70
C THR A 99 17.62 4.39 -26.06
N GLU A 100 17.05 3.46 -26.77
CA GLU A 100 17.52 3.11 -28.10
C GLU A 100 17.28 4.26 -29.10
N ALA A 101 16.08 4.84 -29.03
CA ALA A 101 15.68 5.90 -29.97
C ALA A 101 16.35 7.22 -29.64
N SER A 102 16.51 7.51 -28.38
CA SER A 102 17.05 8.79 -27.95
C SER A 102 18.44 8.69 -27.40
N CYS A 103 19.09 7.68 -27.74
CA CYS A 103 20.48 7.52 -27.37
C CYS A 103 21.28 8.60 -28.10
N GLN A 104 20.84 9.77 -27.89
CA GLN A 104 21.43 10.92 -28.51
C GLN A 104 22.22 11.68 -27.49
#